data_d4111fb02122fbc3e142b795ea49de84
#
_entry.id   d4111fb02122fbc3e142b795ea49de84
#
_cell.length_a   1.000
_cell.length_b   1.000
_cell.length_c   1.000
_cell.angle_alpha   90.00
_cell.angle_beta   90.00
_cell.angle_gamma   90.00
#
_symmetry.space_group_name_H-M   'P 1'
#
loop_
_entity.id
_entity.type
_entity.pdbx_description
1 polymer ?
#
loop_
_entity_poly.entity_id
_entity_poly.type
_entity_poly.pdbx_seq_one_letter_code
_entity_poly.pdbx_strand_id
1 'polypeptide(L)'
;MMLFALLKKDFLIVKKYVLIMLVVIALIPPVMRWRTPEFTGVFGFILSVIFGVFMLLQYVSLKEYQFPKATTLLCATPFSRKAIVSSKYIFCMAIYAICCIVFELETLFMPGLGTSDIKLFAFMFLIVSVFIGIYLPIQYKFGYEKTKFAFGVIIMASPFILPLLM
;
A
#
# COMPACT_ATOMS: atom_id res chain seq x y z
N MET A 1 -23.29 5.59 3.70
CA MET A 1 -23.56 4.22 3.26
C MET A 1 -22.88 3.83 1.95
N MET A 2 -22.91 4.66 0.91
CA MET A 2 -22.33 4.34 -0.43
C MET A 2 -20.81 4.06 -0.42
N LEU A 3 -19.99 4.89 0.24
CA LEU A 3 -18.53 4.71 0.33
C LEU A 3 -18.15 3.40 1.02
N PHE A 4 -18.90 3.01 2.06
CA PHE A 4 -18.66 1.77 2.78
C PHE A 4 -18.90 0.52 1.92
N ALA A 5 -19.89 0.57 1.04
CA ALA A 5 -20.16 -0.52 0.09
C ALA A 5 -19.02 -0.69 -0.93
N LEU A 6 -18.45 0.43 -1.41
CA LEU A 6 -17.28 0.43 -2.32
C LEU A 6 -16.03 -0.10 -1.63
N LEU A 7 -15.77 0.34 -0.39
CA LEU A 7 -14.66 -0.17 0.42
C LEU A 7 -14.80 -1.68 0.67
N LYS A 8 -15.99 -2.12 1.06
CA LYS A 8 -16.27 -3.54 1.29
C LYS A 8 -16.03 -4.36 0.02
N LYS A 9 -16.41 -3.84 -1.15
CA LYS A 9 -16.10 -4.45 -2.45
C LYS A 9 -14.59 -4.60 -2.64
N ASP A 10 -13.82 -3.53 -2.46
CA ASP A 10 -12.37 -3.55 -2.66
C ASP A 10 -11.69 -4.53 -1.68
N PHE A 11 -12.09 -4.54 -0.41
CA PHE A 11 -11.61 -5.53 0.56
C PHE A 11 -11.99 -6.97 0.21
N LEU A 12 -13.19 -7.21 -0.29
CA LEU A 12 -13.62 -8.56 -0.70
C LEU A 12 -12.83 -9.08 -1.90
N ILE A 13 -12.51 -8.20 -2.87
CA ILE A 13 -11.68 -8.54 -4.03
C ILE A 13 -10.29 -9.00 -3.58
N VAL A 14 -9.73 -8.35 -2.55
CA VAL A 14 -8.36 -8.59 -2.09
C VAL A 14 -8.27 -9.54 -0.91
N LYS A 15 -9.39 -10.03 -0.35
CA LYS A 15 -9.43 -10.80 0.91
C LYS A 15 -8.36 -11.89 1.03
N LYS A 16 -8.15 -12.69 -0.01
CA LYS A 16 -7.12 -13.74 -0.01
C LYS A 16 -5.70 -13.17 -0.04
N TYR A 17 -5.51 -12.07 -0.75
CA TYR A 17 -4.20 -11.43 -0.92
C TYR A 17 -3.80 -10.54 0.26
N VAL A 18 -4.78 -9.94 0.96
CA VAL A 18 -4.53 -9.21 2.20
C VAL A 18 -3.85 -10.11 3.21
N LEU A 19 -4.31 -11.36 3.35
CA LEU A 19 -3.73 -12.30 4.31
C LEU A 19 -2.29 -12.68 3.92
N ILE A 20 -2.05 -12.94 2.65
CA ILE A 20 -0.68 -13.22 2.14
C ILE A 20 0.22 -12.00 2.35
N MET A 21 -0.29 -10.80 2.05
CA MET A 21 0.44 -9.55 2.21
C MET A 21 0.73 -9.21 3.67
N LEU A 22 -0.18 -9.51 4.60
CA LEU A 22 0.07 -9.36 6.03
C LEU A 22 1.27 -10.23 6.47
N VAL A 23 1.34 -11.47 5.99
CA VAL A 23 2.49 -12.34 6.26
C VAL A 23 3.78 -11.76 5.67
N VAL A 24 3.73 -11.24 4.45
CA VAL A 24 4.91 -10.61 3.81
C VAL A 24 5.35 -9.36 4.57
N ILE A 25 4.42 -8.49 4.94
CA ILE A 25 4.69 -7.27 5.72
C ILE A 25 5.34 -7.63 7.05
N ALA A 26 4.82 -8.64 7.75
CA ALA A 26 5.36 -9.13 9.02
C ALA A 26 6.70 -9.87 8.89
N LEU A 27 7.08 -10.34 7.71
CA LEU A 27 8.37 -11.00 7.49
C LEU A 27 9.49 -10.02 7.11
N ILE A 28 9.17 -8.86 6.55
CA ILE A 28 10.18 -7.90 6.07
C ILE A 28 11.09 -7.39 7.21
N PRO A 29 10.59 -6.85 8.33
CA PRO A 29 11.43 -6.34 9.40
C PRO A 29 12.35 -7.40 10.06
N PRO A 30 11.87 -8.61 10.42
CA PRO A 30 12.72 -9.67 10.95
C PRO A 30 13.83 -10.12 9.99
N VAL A 31 13.50 -10.25 8.69
CA VAL A 31 14.47 -10.63 7.67
C VAL A 31 15.54 -9.55 7.49
N MET A 32 15.14 -8.27 7.49
CA MET A 32 16.08 -7.15 7.44
C MET A 32 16.99 -7.11 8.66
N ARG A 33 16.48 -7.39 9.85
CA ARG A 33 17.29 -7.48 11.07
C ARG A 33 18.43 -8.48 10.95
N TRP A 34 18.19 -9.59 10.30
CA TRP A 34 19.22 -10.60 10.11
C TRP A 34 20.34 -10.14 9.15
N ARG A 35 20.01 -9.30 8.16
CA ARG A 35 20.95 -8.84 7.12
C ARG A 35 21.64 -7.53 7.48
N THR A 36 20.91 -6.57 8.06
CA THR A 36 21.37 -5.19 8.31
C THR A 36 20.82 -4.68 9.65
N PRO A 37 21.43 -5.04 10.79
CA PRO A 37 20.89 -4.71 12.11
C PRO A 37 20.81 -3.20 12.39
N GLU A 38 21.69 -2.39 11.80
CA GLU A 38 21.78 -0.95 12.06
C GLU A 38 20.60 -0.14 11.49
N PHE A 39 20.00 -0.61 10.41
CA PHE A 39 18.95 0.12 9.69
C PHE A 39 17.57 -0.56 9.75
N THR A 40 17.41 -1.58 10.55
CA THR A 40 16.29 -2.52 10.47
C THR A 40 14.93 -1.88 10.73
N GLY A 41 14.80 -1.03 11.75
CA GLY A 41 13.50 -0.50 12.17
C GLY A 41 12.86 0.41 11.14
N VAL A 42 13.56 1.50 10.80
CA VAL A 42 13.03 2.53 9.89
C VAL A 42 12.88 1.97 8.47
N PHE A 43 13.91 1.31 7.94
CA PHE A 43 13.88 0.74 6.59
C PHE A 43 12.90 -0.42 6.46
N GLY A 44 12.83 -1.29 7.46
CA GLY A 44 11.88 -2.40 7.48
C GLY A 44 10.45 -1.88 7.42
N PHE A 45 10.12 -0.84 8.19
CA PHE A 45 8.81 -0.21 8.16
C PHE A 45 8.50 0.46 6.81
N ILE A 46 9.46 1.26 6.28
CA ILE A 46 9.30 1.91 4.97
C ILE A 46 9.01 0.89 3.87
N LEU A 47 9.80 -0.17 3.80
CA LEU A 47 9.61 -1.23 2.80
C LEU A 47 8.27 -1.95 3.00
N SER A 48 7.91 -2.31 4.23
CA SER A 48 6.65 -2.97 4.53
C SER A 48 5.44 -2.14 4.07
N VAL A 49 5.46 -0.83 4.34
CA VAL A 49 4.39 0.10 3.94
C VAL A 49 4.33 0.24 2.42
N ILE A 50 5.47 0.49 1.77
CA ILE A 50 5.51 0.66 0.31
C ILE A 50 5.03 -0.61 -0.39
N PHE A 51 5.56 -1.78 -0.02
CA PHE A 51 5.15 -3.04 -0.62
C PHE A 51 3.68 -3.36 -0.32
N GLY A 52 3.24 -3.20 0.93
CA GLY A 52 1.87 -3.48 1.33
C GLY A 52 0.85 -2.64 0.58
N VAL A 53 1.01 -1.32 0.62
CA VAL A 53 0.08 -0.39 -0.04
C VAL A 53 0.10 -0.57 -1.56
N PHE A 54 1.30 -0.62 -2.16
CA PHE A 54 1.43 -0.70 -3.61
C PHE A 54 0.93 -2.02 -4.18
N MET A 55 1.34 -3.16 -3.61
CA MET A 55 0.94 -4.47 -4.12
C MET A 55 -0.57 -4.70 -4.02
N LEU A 56 -1.19 -4.28 -2.91
CA LEU A 56 -2.63 -4.42 -2.75
C LEU A 56 -3.40 -3.48 -3.69
N LEU A 57 -2.93 -2.24 -3.87
CA LEU A 57 -3.52 -1.30 -4.82
C LEU A 57 -3.39 -1.80 -6.26
N GLN A 58 -2.22 -2.32 -6.63
CA GLN A 58 -1.98 -2.96 -7.92
C GLN A 58 -2.92 -4.15 -8.16
N TYR A 59 -3.12 -4.97 -7.14
CA TYR A 59 -3.99 -6.13 -7.26
C TYR A 59 -5.47 -5.76 -7.48
N VAL A 60 -5.97 -4.76 -6.74
CA VAL A 60 -7.32 -4.21 -6.97
C VAL A 60 -7.45 -3.69 -8.40
N SER A 61 -6.47 -2.91 -8.82
CA SER A 61 -6.44 -2.33 -10.17
C SER A 61 -6.34 -3.39 -11.27
N LEU A 62 -5.57 -4.45 -11.05
CA LEU A 62 -5.48 -5.61 -11.95
C LEU A 62 -6.84 -6.29 -12.10
N LYS A 63 -7.54 -6.50 -10.99
CA LYS A 63 -8.87 -7.13 -11.03
C LYS A 63 -9.90 -6.26 -11.77
N GLU A 64 -9.86 -4.98 -11.55
CA GLU A 64 -10.72 -4.04 -12.30
C GLU A 64 -10.40 -4.06 -13.80
N TYR A 65 -9.13 -4.16 -14.16
CA TYR A 65 -8.71 -4.29 -15.56
C TYR A 65 -9.13 -5.63 -16.20
N GLN A 66 -9.04 -6.74 -15.46
CA GLN A 66 -9.46 -8.06 -15.93
C GLN A 66 -10.98 -8.19 -16.12
N PHE A 67 -11.77 -7.41 -15.41
CA PHE A 67 -13.23 -7.46 -15.48
C PHE A 67 -13.85 -6.13 -15.91
N PRO A 68 -13.65 -5.69 -17.18
CA PRO A 68 -14.13 -4.39 -17.65
C PRO A 68 -15.66 -4.27 -17.58
N LYS A 69 -16.40 -5.38 -17.72
CA LYS A 69 -17.87 -5.38 -17.56
C LYS A 69 -18.30 -5.00 -16.15
N ALA A 70 -17.53 -5.36 -15.12
CA ALA A 70 -17.84 -4.99 -13.74
C ALA A 70 -17.60 -3.48 -13.51
N THR A 71 -16.59 -2.89 -14.15
CA THR A 71 -16.35 -1.45 -14.07
C THR A 71 -17.40 -0.64 -14.82
N THR A 72 -17.86 -1.11 -15.99
CA THR A 72 -18.97 -0.45 -16.70
C THR A 72 -20.28 -0.52 -15.92
N LEU A 73 -20.58 -1.66 -15.30
CA LEU A 73 -21.73 -1.78 -14.40
C LEU A 73 -21.62 -0.85 -13.19
N LEU A 74 -20.42 -0.70 -12.62
CA LEU A 74 -20.18 0.22 -11.51
C LEU A 74 -20.43 1.69 -11.93
N CYS A 75 -20.05 2.05 -13.16
CA CYS A 75 -20.33 3.38 -13.71
C CYS A 75 -21.82 3.60 -14.08
N ALA A 76 -22.58 2.53 -14.31
CA ALA A 76 -24.02 2.59 -14.54
C ALA A 76 -24.85 2.70 -13.23
N THR A 77 -24.20 2.44 -12.07
CA THR A 77 -24.84 2.65 -10.77
C THR A 77 -24.80 4.14 -10.37
N PRO A 78 -25.64 4.58 -9.42
CA PRO A 78 -25.68 5.98 -8.99
C PRO A 78 -24.44 6.46 -8.20
N PHE A 79 -23.31 5.72 -8.31
CA PHE A 79 -22.05 6.13 -7.68
C PHE A 79 -21.37 7.24 -8.47
N SER A 80 -21.09 8.34 -7.80
CA SER A 80 -20.31 9.42 -8.43
C SER A 80 -18.87 8.95 -8.67
N ARG A 81 -18.26 9.42 -9.77
CA ARG A 81 -16.83 9.15 -10.05
C ARG A 81 -15.94 9.57 -8.88
N LYS A 82 -16.28 10.65 -8.19
CA LYS A 82 -15.58 11.11 -6.98
C LYS A 82 -15.64 10.07 -5.86
N ALA A 83 -16.78 9.42 -5.64
CA ALA A 83 -16.94 8.39 -4.62
C ALA A 83 -16.06 7.16 -4.91
N ILE A 84 -15.94 6.76 -6.18
CA ILE A 84 -15.09 5.64 -6.61
C ILE A 84 -13.61 5.95 -6.34
N VAL A 85 -13.16 7.16 -6.67
CA VAL A 85 -11.78 7.57 -6.41
C VAL A 85 -11.52 7.69 -4.91
N SER A 86 -12.43 8.32 -4.14
CA SER A 86 -12.30 8.47 -2.70
C SER A 86 -12.24 7.12 -1.99
N SER A 87 -12.98 6.10 -2.44
CA SER A 87 -12.90 4.76 -1.85
C SER A 87 -11.50 4.15 -1.97
N LYS A 88 -10.79 4.41 -3.06
CA LYS A 88 -9.40 3.96 -3.26
C LYS A 88 -8.42 4.63 -2.28
N TYR A 89 -8.59 5.94 -2.06
CA TYR A 89 -7.77 6.65 -1.06
C TYR A 89 -8.00 6.08 0.34
N ILE A 90 -9.26 5.89 0.74
CA ILE A 90 -9.61 5.34 2.05
C ILE A 90 -9.11 3.90 2.18
N PHE A 91 -9.19 3.11 1.12
CA PHE A 91 -8.66 1.74 1.09
C PHE A 91 -7.14 1.72 1.36
N CYS A 92 -6.37 2.57 0.67
CA CYS A 92 -4.93 2.67 0.88
C CYS A 92 -4.58 3.15 2.30
N MET A 93 -5.33 4.11 2.84
CA MET A 93 -5.15 4.59 4.22
C MET A 93 -5.48 3.52 5.25
N ALA A 94 -6.50 2.69 5.00
CA ALA A 94 -6.81 1.55 5.87
C ALA A 94 -5.68 0.51 5.87
N ILE A 95 -5.09 0.21 4.70
CA ILE A 95 -3.94 -0.69 4.60
C ILE A 95 -2.73 -0.10 5.33
N TYR A 96 -2.47 1.20 5.16
CA TYR A 96 -1.41 1.89 5.88
C TYR A 96 -1.59 1.77 7.40
N ALA A 97 -2.80 1.99 7.92
CA ALA A 97 -3.10 1.82 9.35
C ALA A 97 -2.84 0.38 9.83
N ILE A 98 -3.19 -0.61 9.02
CA ILE A 98 -2.87 -2.03 9.32
C ILE A 98 -1.35 -2.25 9.38
N CYS A 99 -0.59 -1.69 8.44
CA CYS A 99 0.88 -1.77 8.47
C CYS A 99 1.47 -1.15 9.75
N CYS A 100 0.94 -0.01 10.20
CA CYS A 100 1.36 0.61 11.46
C CYS A 100 1.10 -0.30 12.66
N ILE A 101 -0.09 -0.90 12.74
CA ILE A 101 -0.45 -1.82 13.83
C ILE A 101 0.45 -3.06 13.82
N VAL A 102 0.72 -3.64 12.66
CA VAL A 102 1.61 -4.81 12.53
C VAL A 102 3.02 -4.45 13.01
N PHE A 103 3.55 -3.32 12.57
CA PHE A 103 4.88 -2.87 12.98
C PHE A 103 4.99 -2.56 14.49
N GLU A 104 3.97 -1.97 15.09
CA GLU A 104 3.89 -1.77 16.53
C GLU A 104 3.92 -3.11 17.28
N LEU A 105 3.15 -4.10 16.84
CA LEU A 105 3.17 -5.43 17.41
C LEU A 105 4.56 -6.09 17.28
N GLU A 106 5.23 -5.94 16.16
CA GLU A 106 6.58 -6.48 15.96
C GLU A 106 7.61 -5.83 16.90
N THR A 107 7.52 -4.52 17.12
CA THR A 107 8.42 -3.84 18.07
C THR A 107 8.21 -4.30 19.50
N LEU A 108 6.99 -4.69 19.88
CA LEU A 108 6.69 -5.27 21.19
C LEU A 108 7.28 -6.68 21.36
N PHE A 109 7.23 -7.51 20.30
CA PHE A 109 7.74 -8.89 20.36
C PHE A 109 9.25 -8.97 20.13
N MET A 110 9.84 -8.00 19.45
CA MET A 110 11.29 -7.97 19.16
C MET A 110 11.92 -6.64 19.62
N PRO A 111 12.25 -6.50 20.91
CA PRO A 111 12.99 -5.35 21.39
C PRO A 111 14.36 -5.30 20.70
N GLY A 112 14.56 -4.29 19.86
CA GLY A 112 15.75 -4.14 19.01
C GLY A 112 15.44 -3.88 17.52
N LEU A 113 14.16 -3.85 17.14
CA LEU A 113 13.69 -3.29 15.87
C LEU A 113 13.71 -1.75 15.85
N GLY A 114 14.07 -1.10 16.95
CA GLY A 114 13.98 0.35 17.14
C GLY A 114 12.72 0.76 17.88
N THR A 115 12.69 2.01 18.35
CA THR A 115 11.50 2.59 18.97
C THR A 115 10.54 3.07 17.89
N SER A 116 9.27 2.70 18.03
CA SER A 116 8.20 3.31 17.21
C SER A 116 8.10 4.80 17.57
N ASP A 117 8.55 5.66 16.66
CA ASP A 117 8.44 7.10 16.83
C ASP A 117 7.21 7.59 16.05
N ILE A 118 6.36 8.36 16.70
CA ILE A 118 5.17 8.97 16.07
C ILE A 118 5.56 9.87 14.90
N LYS A 119 6.78 10.42 14.91
CA LYS A 119 7.34 11.21 13.81
C LYS A 119 7.53 10.35 12.56
N LEU A 120 8.01 9.11 12.73
CA LEU A 120 8.19 8.16 11.64
C LEU A 120 6.85 7.83 10.97
N PHE A 121 5.81 7.57 11.79
CA PHE A 121 4.47 7.30 11.26
C PHE A 121 3.90 8.52 10.52
N ALA A 122 4.01 9.72 11.09
CA ALA A 122 3.54 10.93 10.42
C ALA A 122 4.28 11.20 9.10
N PHE A 123 5.59 11.00 9.06
CA PHE A 123 6.40 11.15 7.85
C PHE A 123 6.00 10.14 6.77
N MET A 124 5.82 8.87 7.13
CA MET A 124 5.38 7.84 6.21
C MET A 124 3.95 8.05 5.71
N PHE A 125 3.06 8.55 6.57
CA PHE A 125 1.71 8.94 6.16
C PHE A 125 1.74 10.00 5.06
N LEU A 126 2.61 10.99 5.18
CA LEU A 126 2.80 12.03 4.16
C LEU A 126 3.32 11.44 2.84
N ILE A 127 4.36 10.59 2.91
CA ILE A 127 4.92 9.92 1.72
C ILE A 127 3.84 9.08 1.01
N VAL A 128 3.10 8.27 1.76
CA VAL A 128 2.04 7.43 1.19
C VAL A 128 0.93 8.27 0.57
N SER A 129 0.53 9.36 1.22
CA SER A 129 -0.50 10.27 0.71
C SER A 129 -0.08 10.93 -0.60
N VAL A 130 1.15 11.43 -0.69
CA VAL A 130 1.70 12.03 -1.92
C VAL A 130 1.82 10.97 -3.02
N PHE A 131 2.32 9.77 -2.67
CA PHE A 131 2.46 8.67 -3.61
C PHE A 131 1.11 8.28 -4.25
N ILE A 132 0.08 8.08 -3.43
CA ILE A 132 -1.27 7.73 -3.90
C ILE A 132 -1.86 8.88 -4.71
N GLY A 133 -1.64 10.14 -4.27
CA GLY A 133 -2.10 11.35 -4.96
C GLY A 133 -1.53 11.49 -6.37
N ILE A 134 -0.32 10.98 -6.61
CA ILE A 134 0.32 10.95 -7.93
C ILE A 134 -0.10 9.70 -8.71
N TYR A 135 -0.07 8.54 -8.06
CA TYR A 135 -0.33 7.24 -8.69
C TYR A 135 -1.75 7.13 -9.28
N LEU A 136 -2.78 7.47 -8.50
CA LEU A 136 -4.17 7.30 -8.95
C LEU A 136 -4.52 8.16 -10.17
N PRO A 137 -4.21 9.47 -10.23
CA PRO A 137 -4.48 10.27 -11.43
C PRO A 137 -3.73 9.75 -12.67
N ILE A 138 -2.48 9.33 -12.50
CA ILE A 138 -1.68 8.76 -13.60
C ILE A 138 -2.30 7.47 -14.09
N GLN A 139 -2.73 6.59 -13.19
CA GLN A 139 -3.38 5.33 -13.54
C GLN A 139 -4.70 5.54 -14.31
N TYR A 140 -5.51 6.51 -13.89
CA TYR A 140 -6.75 6.82 -14.60
C TYR A 140 -6.53 7.47 -15.96
N LYS A 141 -5.41 8.19 -16.16
CA LYS A 141 -5.08 8.86 -17.43
C LYS A 141 -4.39 7.93 -18.43
N PHE A 142 -3.42 7.15 -18.00
CA PHE A 142 -2.58 6.34 -18.89
C PHE A 142 -2.99 4.86 -18.94
N GLY A 143 -3.90 4.44 -18.06
CA GLY A 143 -4.34 3.06 -17.92
C GLY A 143 -3.43 2.21 -17.03
N TYR A 144 -3.95 1.05 -16.65
CA TYR A 144 -3.30 0.15 -15.70
C TYR A 144 -1.93 -0.35 -16.15
N GLU A 145 -1.81 -0.82 -17.39
CA GLU A 145 -0.58 -1.47 -17.89
C GLU A 145 0.63 -0.54 -17.88
N LYS A 146 0.50 0.65 -18.45
CA LYS A 146 1.60 1.62 -18.51
C LYS A 146 2.03 2.09 -17.12
N THR A 147 1.04 2.34 -16.25
CA THR A 147 1.30 2.77 -14.87
C THR A 147 1.96 1.69 -14.04
N LYS A 148 1.54 0.43 -14.20
CA LYS A 148 2.16 -0.72 -13.52
C LYS A 148 3.65 -0.81 -13.78
N PHE A 149 4.09 -0.71 -15.03
CA PHE A 149 5.51 -0.79 -15.39
C PHE A 149 6.30 0.39 -14.83
N ALA A 150 5.81 1.62 -15.02
CA ALA A 150 6.51 2.82 -14.55
C ALA A 150 6.72 2.81 -13.03
N PHE A 151 5.66 2.58 -12.27
CA PHE A 151 5.75 2.58 -10.80
C PHE A 151 6.38 1.29 -10.25
N GLY A 152 6.24 0.16 -10.94
CA GLY A 152 6.94 -1.08 -10.58
C GLY A 152 8.46 -0.90 -10.61
N VAL A 153 8.99 -0.26 -11.64
CA VAL A 153 10.42 0.07 -11.75
C VAL A 153 10.86 1.03 -10.62
N ILE A 154 10.07 2.07 -10.32
CA ILE A 154 10.40 3.03 -9.26
C ILE A 154 10.45 2.33 -7.90
N ILE A 155 9.50 1.44 -7.60
CA ILE A 155 9.44 0.72 -6.33
C ILE A 155 10.55 -0.33 -6.22
N MET A 156 10.84 -1.04 -7.30
CA MET A 156 11.97 -1.99 -7.32
C MET A 156 13.31 -1.29 -7.18
N ALA A 157 13.44 -0.05 -7.66
CA ALA A 157 14.63 0.76 -7.49
C ALA A 157 14.75 1.40 -6.08
N SER A 158 13.63 1.56 -5.37
CA SER A 158 13.62 2.25 -4.07
C SER A 158 14.57 1.66 -3.03
N PRO A 159 14.71 0.33 -2.83
CA PRO A 159 15.64 -0.23 -1.86
C PRO A 159 17.12 -0.03 -2.23
N PHE A 160 17.40 0.27 -3.50
CA PHE A 160 18.77 0.56 -3.95
C PHE A 160 19.10 2.06 -3.86
N ILE A 161 18.11 2.92 -4.04
CA ILE A 161 18.29 4.39 -4.04
C ILE A 161 18.31 4.93 -2.60
N LEU A 162 17.50 4.38 -1.70
CA LEU A 162 17.41 4.83 -0.31
C LEU A 162 18.74 4.78 0.45
N PRO A 163 19.56 3.71 0.37
CA PRO A 163 20.86 3.69 1.03
C PRO A 163 21.90 4.64 0.42
N LEU A 164 21.69 5.07 -0.83
CA LEU A 164 22.60 6.00 -1.53
C LEU A 164 22.33 7.47 -1.18
N LEU A 165 21.15 7.77 -0.64
CA LEU A 165 20.70 9.11 -0.26
C LEU A 165 20.91 9.41 1.24
N MET A 166 21.29 8.40 2.03
CA MET A 166 21.63 8.50 3.45
C MET A 166 23.14 8.44 3.70
#